data_342bd87b412be23fea48e1c3b4d2989c
#
_entry.id   342bd87b412be23fea48e1c3b4d2989c
#
_cell.length_a   1.000
_cell.length_b   1.000
_cell.length_c   1.000
_cell.angle_alpha   90.00
_cell.angle_beta   90.00
_cell.angle_gamma   90.00
#
_symmetry.space_group_name_H-M   'P 1'
#
loop_
_entity.id
_entity.type
_entity.pdbx_description
1 polymer ?
#
loop_
_entity_poly.entity_id
_entity_poly.type
_entity_poly.pdbx_seq_one_letter_code
_entity_poly.pdbx_strand_id
1 'polypeptide(L)'
;MDRLAFKSTKKRSSDEMLEVLEGLGGNIQCASSRESLMYQSASFNSAVPTTLGLLAETIRDPLITEEEVLQQLGTAEYEIGEIWAKPELILPELVHMAAYKDNTLGNPLLCPEERLGEINKAVVDKYREVFFNPDRMVVAFAGVPHDVAVKLTEQYFGDMQGKKSSNGPVLSGTGIETTLSNSQSAVEEGQVPTIPQFTPSSTTSTTPASPKSESSLLSKLPFLKSLSGSQKGSVSPLDPSLVEPSTFNLTRPSHYTGGFLALPPIPPPANPMLPRLSHIHLAFEALPISNPDIYALATLQTLLGGGGSFSAGGPGKGMYSRLYTNVLNQHGWVESCIAFNHSYTDSGIFGISASCSPTRTPEMLEVMCRELQALTLDNGYSALQAQEVNRAKNQLRSSLLMNLESRMVELEDLGRQVQVHGRKVGVKEMCDHIDALTVEDLRRVARQVFGGNVQNKGQGTGKPTVVLQEGELEGYKLRSFPWEEIQERIARWKLGRR
;
A
#
# COMPACT_ATOMS: atom_id res chain seq x y z
N MET A 1 -7.58 12.33 -8.53
CA MET A 1 -6.77 12.31 -9.80
C MET A 1 -7.01 11.03 -10.58
N ASP A 2 -6.88 9.85 -9.98
CA ASP A 2 -7.11 8.56 -10.64
C ASP A 2 -8.52 8.45 -11.27
N ARG A 3 -9.57 8.95 -10.60
CA ARG A 3 -10.94 8.97 -11.10
C ARG A 3 -11.20 9.90 -12.28
N LEU A 4 -10.33 10.88 -12.47
CA LEU A 4 -10.37 11.78 -13.63
C LEU A 4 -9.51 11.28 -14.80
N ALA A 5 -8.87 10.12 -14.64
CA ALA A 5 -8.15 9.47 -15.73
C ALA A 5 -9.11 8.98 -16.82
N PHE A 6 -8.69 9.09 -18.07
CA PHE A 6 -9.43 8.62 -19.24
C PHE A 6 -10.82 9.26 -19.41
N LYS A 7 -11.00 10.49 -18.93
CA LYS A 7 -12.15 11.33 -19.22
C LYS A 7 -11.91 12.19 -20.47
N SER A 8 -12.64 13.27 -20.61
CA SER A 8 -12.50 14.14 -21.78
C SER A 8 -11.10 14.75 -21.91
N THR A 9 -10.65 14.88 -23.14
CA THR A 9 -9.37 15.48 -23.49
C THR A 9 -9.60 16.61 -24.50
N LYS A 10 -8.53 17.31 -24.86
CA LYS A 10 -8.61 18.33 -25.94
C LYS A 10 -8.96 17.75 -27.31
N LYS A 11 -8.81 16.41 -27.48
CA LYS A 11 -9.02 15.74 -28.76
C LYS A 11 -10.28 14.89 -28.81
N ARG A 12 -10.76 14.42 -27.66
CA ARG A 12 -11.87 13.47 -27.56
C ARG A 12 -12.80 13.82 -26.41
N SER A 13 -14.08 13.58 -26.60
CA SER A 13 -15.06 13.51 -25.52
C SER A 13 -14.80 12.29 -24.62
N SER A 14 -15.43 12.26 -23.46
CA SER A 14 -15.35 11.11 -22.52
C SER A 14 -15.87 9.82 -23.17
N ASP A 15 -16.96 9.92 -23.96
CA ASP A 15 -17.59 8.77 -24.61
C ASP A 15 -16.70 8.23 -25.75
N GLU A 16 -16.12 9.12 -26.58
CA GLU A 16 -15.18 8.73 -27.63
C GLU A 16 -13.90 8.10 -27.03
N MET A 17 -13.43 8.61 -25.87
CA MET A 17 -12.30 8.01 -25.18
C MET A 17 -12.63 6.58 -24.75
N LEU A 18 -13.78 6.38 -24.14
CA LEU A 18 -14.24 5.07 -23.67
C LEU A 18 -14.43 4.10 -24.86
N GLU A 19 -15.06 4.54 -25.94
CA GLU A 19 -15.27 3.72 -27.15
C GLU A 19 -13.94 3.22 -27.74
N VAL A 20 -12.94 4.11 -27.85
CA VAL A 20 -11.61 3.73 -28.36
C VAL A 20 -10.90 2.77 -27.41
N LEU A 21 -10.99 3.00 -26.09
CA LEU A 21 -10.38 2.13 -25.09
C LEU A 21 -11.01 0.73 -25.09
N GLU A 22 -12.32 0.63 -25.16
CA GLU A 22 -13.02 -0.66 -25.27
C GLU A 22 -12.71 -1.35 -26.59
N GLY A 23 -12.62 -0.59 -27.69
CA GLY A 23 -12.24 -1.10 -29.01
C GLY A 23 -10.84 -1.72 -29.07
N LEU A 24 -9.91 -1.34 -28.19
CA LEU A 24 -8.59 -1.97 -28.08
C LEU A 24 -8.62 -3.38 -27.50
N GLY A 25 -9.71 -3.77 -26.84
CA GLY A 25 -9.89 -5.09 -26.23
C GLY A 25 -8.88 -5.41 -25.12
N GLY A 26 -8.21 -4.38 -24.59
CA GLY A 26 -7.21 -4.49 -23.54
C GLY A 26 -7.74 -4.07 -22.16
N ASN A 27 -6.90 -4.22 -21.16
CA ASN A 27 -7.17 -3.67 -19.84
C ASN A 27 -6.45 -2.32 -19.69
N ILE A 28 -7.17 -1.31 -19.23
CA ILE A 28 -6.59 0.01 -18.93
C ILE A 28 -7.09 0.47 -17.58
N GLN A 29 -6.18 1.01 -16.78
CA GLN A 29 -6.52 1.51 -15.44
C GLN A 29 -5.58 2.62 -14.98
N CYS A 30 -6.07 3.42 -14.03
CA CYS A 30 -5.28 4.33 -13.25
C CYS A 30 -5.43 3.98 -11.78
N ALA A 31 -4.32 3.91 -11.06
CA ALA A 31 -4.31 3.61 -9.63
C ALA A 31 -3.40 4.59 -8.89
N SER A 32 -3.88 5.10 -7.76
CA SER A 32 -3.11 5.95 -6.86
C SER A 32 -2.62 5.16 -5.64
N SER A 33 -1.39 5.44 -5.23
CA SER A 33 -0.80 4.95 -4.00
C SER A 33 -0.22 6.11 -3.19
N ARG A 34 0.43 5.83 -2.06
CA ARG A 34 1.04 6.89 -1.24
C ARG A 34 2.21 7.59 -1.91
N GLU A 35 2.91 6.92 -2.82
CA GLU A 35 4.13 7.43 -3.45
C GLU A 35 4.04 7.59 -4.96
N SER A 36 3.02 7.02 -5.61
CA SER A 36 2.91 7.05 -7.06
C SER A 36 1.45 7.09 -7.53
N LEU A 37 1.27 7.70 -8.68
CA LEU A 37 0.06 7.60 -9.50
C LEU A 37 0.44 6.88 -10.77
N MET A 38 -0.20 5.75 -11.05
CA MET A 38 0.15 4.87 -12.14
C MET A 38 -0.97 4.80 -13.17
N TYR A 39 -0.65 5.09 -14.41
CA TYR A 39 -1.48 4.84 -15.58
C TYR A 39 -0.93 3.63 -16.29
N GLN A 40 -1.70 2.57 -16.43
CA GLN A 40 -1.22 1.34 -17.06
C GLN A 40 -2.24 0.76 -18.02
N SER A 41 -1.74 0.07 -19.03
CA SER A 41 -2.56 -0.64 -19.99
C SER A 41 -1.89 -1.93 -20.45
N ALA A 42 -2.69 -2.95 -20.68
CA ALA A 42 -2.30 -4.16 -21.38
C ALA A 42 -3.09 -4.23 -22.70
N SER A 43 -2.40 -4.36 -23.80
CA SER A 43 -3.00 -4.46 -25.14
C SER A 43 -2.16 -5.36 -26.04
N PHE A 44 -2.68 -5.70 -27.23
CA PHE A 44 -1.88 -6.38 -28.24
C PHE A 44 -0.71 -5.52 -28.71
N ASN A 45 0.42 -6.15 -29.07
CA ASN A 45 1.61 -5.44 -29.52
C ASN A 45 1.35 -4.50 -30.69
N SER A 46 0.43 -4.86 -31.61
CA SER A 46 0.01 -4.00 -32.74
C SER A 46 -0.69 -2.71 -32.26
N ALA A 47 -1.31 -2.72 -31.08
CA ALA A 47 -2.04 -1.59 -30.54
C ALA A 47 -1.19 -0.70 -29.62
N VAL A 48 0.03 -1.09 -29.27
CA VAL A 48 0.91 -0.33 -28.36
C VAL A 48 1.07 1.14 -28.74
N PRO A 49 1.31 1.53 -30.00
CA PRO A 49 1.41 2.94 -30.37
C PRO A 49 0.13 3.73 -30.07
N THR A 50 -1.03 3.16 -30.38
CA THR A 50 -2.35 3.78 -30.09
C THR A 50 -2.58 3.87 -28.60
N THR A 51 -2.33 2.80 -27.87
CA THR A 51 -2.50 2.74 -26.40
C THR A 51 -1.62 3.77 -25.69
N LEU A 52 -0.33 3.87 -26.06
CA LEU A 52 0.55 4.88 -25.49
C LEU A 52 0.10 6.31 -25.86
N GLY A 53 -0.43 6.49 -27.07
CA GLY A 53 -1.03 7.76 -27.49
C GLY A 53 -2.20 8.18 -26.58
N LEU A 54 -3.09 7.25 -26.21
CA LEU A 54 -4.21 7.51 -25.30
C LEU A 54 -3.74 7.80 -23.87
N LEU A 55 -2.74 7.04 -23.38
CA LEU A 55 -2.09 7.32 -22.09
C LEU A 55 -1.47 8.71 -22.08
N ALA A 56 -0.73 9.07 -23.13
CA ALA A 56 -0.13 10.40 -23.25
C ALA A 56 -1.20 11.50 -23.32
N GLU A 57 -2.28 11.28 -24.04
CA GLU A 57 -3.36 12.24 -24.20
C GLU A 57 -4.07 12.53 -22.86
N THR A 58 -4.40 11.48 -22.08
CA THR A 58 -5.02 11.65 -20.78
C THR A 58 -4.09 12.28 -19.73
N ILE A 59 -2.77 12.05 -19.85
CA ILE A 59 -1.77 12.62 -18.94
C ILE A 59 -1.44 14.07 -19.30
N ARG A 60 -1.28 14.39 -20.57
CA ARG A 60 -0.81 15.70 -21.04
C ARG A 60 -1.92 16.72 -21.24
N ASP A 61 -3.01 16.28 -21.86
CA ASP A 61 -4.02 17.17 -22.44
C ASP A 61 -5.48 16.89 -21.99
N PRO A 62 -5.74 16.50 -20.73
CA PRO A 62 -7.13 16.35 -20.29
C PRO A 62 -7.82 17.70 -20.21
N LEU A 63 -9.14 17.75 -20.47
CA LEU A 63 -9.96 18.96 -20.30
C LEU A 63 -10.29 19.22 -18.85
N ILE A 64 -10.65 18.19 -18.11
CA ILE A 64 -11.08 18.26 -16.71
C ILE A 64 -12.13 19.35 -16.52
N THR A 65 -13.35 19.07 -16.96
CA THR A 65 -14.45 20.01 -16.80
C THR A 65 -14.93 20.08 -15.34
N GLU A 66 -15.59 21.17 -14.97
CA GLU A 66 -16.20 21.29 -13.63
C GLU A 66 -17.26 20.19 -13.39
N GLU A 67 -18.01 19.86 -14.43
CA GLU A 67 -19.02 18.80 -14.39
C GLU A 67 -18.40 17.42 -14.12
N GLU A 68 -17.32 17.07 -14.81
CA GLU A 68 -16.57 15.82 -14.56
C GLU A 68 -16.04 15.76 -13.12
N VAL A 69 -15.51 16.87 -12.60
CA VAL A 69 -15.03 16.93 -11.21
C VAL A 69 -16.18 16.68 -10.24
N LEU A 70 -17.31 17.37 -10.40
CA LEU A 70 -18.48 17.19 -9.53
C LEU A 70 -19.03 15.77 -9.59
N GLN A 71 -19.14 15.18 -10.78
CA GLN A 71 -19.60 13.81 -10.94
C GLN A 71 -18.67 12.82 -10.23
N GLN A 72 -17.34 13.00 -10.34
CA GLN A 72 -16.38 12.12 -9.69
C GLN A 72 -16.31 12.32 -8.18
N LEU A 73 -16.61 13.51 -7.66
CA LEU A 73 -16.73 13.72 -6.22
C LEU A 73 -17.92 12.97 -5.63
N GLY A 74 -19.08 12.97 -6.29
CA GLY A 74 -20.24 12.17 -5.87
C GLY A 74 -19.95 10.66 -5.87
N THR A 75 -19.22 10.16 -6.87
CA THR A 75 -18.77 8.76 -6.89
C THR A 75 -17.80 8.47 -5.75
N ALA A 76 -16.86 9.39 -5.48
CA ALA A 76 -15.88 9.24 -4.39
C ALA A 76 -16.56 9.21 -3.01
N GLU A 77 -17.56 10.05 -2.78
CA GLU A 77 -18.34 10.07 -1.54
C GLU A 77 -19.01 8.71 -1.28
N TYR A 78 -19.67 8.16 -2.29
CA TYR A 78 -20.29 6.84 -2.19
C TYR A 78 -19.27 5.74 -1.86
N GLU A 79 -18.15 5.69 -2.59
CA GLU A 79 -17.13 4.65 -2.38
C GLU A 79 -16.42 4.78 -1.03
N ILE A 80 -16.17 6.01 -0.56
CA ILE A 80 -15.61 6.26 0.77
C ILE A 80 -16.56 5.70 1.85
N GLY A 81 -17.87 5.93 1.72
CA GLY A 81 -18.87 5.36 2.60
C GLY A 81 -18.86 3.83 2.62
N GLU A 82 -18.75 3.20 1.44
CA GLU A 82 -18.64 1.74 1.31
C GLU A 82 -17.37 1.16 1.94
N ILE A 83 -16.23 1.87 1.83
CA ILE A 83 -14.96 1.45 2.43
C ILE A 83 -15.01 1.56 3.96
N TRP A 84 -15.60 2.64 4.47
CA TRP A 84 -15.76 2.83 5.92
C TRP A 84 -16.68 1.79 6.57
N ALA A 85 -17.63 1.25 5.82
CA ALA A 85 -18.52 0.19 6.29
C ALA A 85 -17.80 -1.18 6.42
N LYS A 86 -16.59 -1.34 5.89
CA LYS A 86 -15.84 -2.60 5.82
C LYS A 86 -14.54 -2.49 6.61
N PRO A 87 -14.47 -3.00 7.84
CA PRO A 87 -13.27 -2.93 8.69
C PRO A 87 -11.99 -3.44 8.01
N GLU A 88 -12.09 -4.51 7.26
CA GLU A 88 -10.96 -5.11 6.53
C GLU A 88 -10.36 -4.20 5.45
N LEU A 89 -11.11 -3.22 4.93
CA LEU A 89 -10.64 -2.27 3.95
C LEU A 89 -10.09 -0.98 4.58
N ILE A 90 -10.76 -0.47 5.63
CA ILE A 90 -10.40 0.81 6.22
C ILE A 90 -9.28 0.70 7.26
N LEU A 91 -9.20 -0.39 8.02
CA LEU A 91 -8.22 -0.53 9.10
C LEU A 91 -6.77 -0.50 8.61
N PRO A 92 -6.37 -1.13 7.47
CA PRO A 92 -5.03 -0.99 6.92
C PRO A 92 -4.65 0.46 6.60
N GLU A 93 -5.62 1.28 6.17
CA GLU A 93 -5.43 2.72 5.95
C GLU A 93 -5.18 3.46 7.27
N LEU A 94 -5.99 3.17 8.27
CA LEU A 94 -5.91 3.80 9.59
C LEU A 94 -4.63 3.43 10.36
N VAL A 95 -4.02 2.27 10.07
CA VAL A 95 -2.69 1.91 10.61
C VAL A 95 -1.64 2.95 10.20
N HIS A 96 -1.67 3.42 8.95
CA HIS A 96 -0.75 4.46 8.48
C HIS A 96 -0.99 5.79 9.18
N MET A 97 -2.25 6.18 9.32
CA MET A 97 -2.62 7.42 10.02
C MET A 97 -2.18 7.39 11.49
N ALA A 98 -2.36 6.26 12.17
CA ALA A 98 -1.93 6.08 13.55
C ALA A 98 -0.39 6.02 13.69
N ALA A 99 0.29 5.42 12.70
CA ALA A 99 1.74 5.21 12.70
C ALA A 99 2.55 6.49 12.44
N TYR A 100 2.09 7.35 11.55
CA TYR A 100 2.84 8.54 11.13
C TYR A 100 2.17 9.86 11.54
N LYS A 101 1.00 9.84 12.06
CA LYS A 101 0.23 10.96 12.62
C LYS A 101 0.55 12.32 11.96
N ASP A 102 -0.36 12.86 11.22
CA ASP A 102 -0.31 14.20 10.61
C ASP A 102 0.94 14.52 9.76
N ASN A 103 1.65 13.52 9.29
CA ASN A 103 2.79 13.75 8.41
C ASN A 103 2.92 12.70 7.30
N THR A 104 3.36 13.13 6.14
CA THR A 104 3.75 12.32 4.97
C THR A 104 2.92 11.05 4.76
N LEU A 105 3.42 9.86 5.13
CA LEU A 105 2.75 8.56 5.01
C LEU A 105 1.52 8.41 5.90
N GLY A 106 1.33 9.29 6.88
CA GLY A 106 0.13 9.36 7.73
C GLY A 106 -1.02 10.15 7.10
N ASN A 107 -0.79 10.87 6.01
CA ASN A 107 -1.86 11.53 5.29
C ASN A 107 -2.81 10.48 4.72
N PRO A 108 -4.14 10.68 4.85
CA PRO A 108 -5.10 9.71 4.35
C PRO A 108 -5.03 9.59 2.83
N LEU A 109 -5.04 8.36 2.32
CA LEU A 109 -5.15 8.08 0.89
C LEU A 109 -6.57 8.34 0.38
N LEU A 110 -7.57 8.07 1.23
CA LEU A 110 -8.96 8.43 0.99
C LEU A 110 -9.20 9.86 1.47
N CYS A 111 -9.81 10.68 0.61
CA CYS A 111 -10.19 12.04 1.01
C CYS A 111 -11.15 11.99 2.21
N PRO A 112 -10.90 12.73 3.30
CA PRO A 112 -11.90 12.92 4.34
C PRO A 112 -13.19 13.49 3.76
N GLU A 113 -14.34 12.92 4.16
CA GLU A 113 -15.66 13.29 3.60
C GLU A 113 -15.94 14.79 3.74
N GLU A 114 -15.55 15.39 4.86
CA GLU A 114 -15.73 16.82 5.15
C GLU A 114 -14.95 17.71 4.16
N ARG A 115 -13.91 17.18 3.52
CA ARG A 115 -13.08 17.90 2.58
C ARG A 115 -13.45 17.71 1.12
N LEU A 116 -14.36 16.78 0.81
CA LEU A 116 -14.78 16.55 -0.58
C LEU A 116 -15.32 17.85 -1.22
N GLY A 117 -16.11 18.63 -0.47
CA GLY A 117 -16.65 19.91 -0.95
C GLY A 117 -15.63 21.02 -1.19
N GLU A 118 -14.39 20.86 -0.70
CA GLU A 118 -13.30 21.81 -0.95
C GLU A 118 -12.61 21.58 -2.30
N ILE A 119 -12.76 20.38 -2.89
CA ILE A 119 -12.11 20.02 -4.14
C ILE A 119 -12.91 20.57 -5.31
N ASN A 120 -12.22 21.32 -6.17
CA ASN A 120 -12.77 21.90 -7.39
C ASN A 120 -11.78 21.78 -8.54
N LYS A 121 -12.20 22.16 -9.75
CA LYS A 121 -11.34 22.15 -10.95
C LYS A 121 -10.03 22.91 -10.73
N ALA A 122 -10.05 24.07 -10.10
CA ALA A 122 -8.85 24.89 -9.92
C ALA A 122 -7.79 24.18 -9.05
N VAL A 123 -8.22 23.49 -7.99
CA VAL A 123 -7.33 22.65 -7.14
C VAL A 123 -6.75 21.49 -7.94
N VAL A 124 -7.56 20.82 -8.76
CA VAL A 124 -7.13 19.72 -9.62
C VAL A 124 -6.11 20.20 -10.66
N ASP A 125 -6.38 21.30 -11.35
CA ASP A 125 -5.48 21.87 -12.34
C ASP A 125 -4.14 22.27 -11.71
N LYS A 126 -4.18 22.89 -10.53
CA LYS A 126 -2.97 23.26 -9.80
C LYS A 126 -2.16 22.05 -9.34
N TYR A 127 -2.82 21.02 -8.83
CA TYR A 127 -2.16 19.75 -8.50
C TYR A 127 -1.42 19.18 -9.71
N ARG A 128 -2.07 19.15 -10.87
CA ARG A 128 -1.45 18.69 -12.11
C ARG A 128 -0.25 19.54 -12.51
N GLU A 129 -0.38 20.86 -12.43
CA GLU A 129 0.71 21.78 -12.74
C GLU A 129 1.97 21.51 -11.91
N VAL A 130 1.79 21.15 -10.62
CA VAL A 130 2.89 20.88 -9.69
C VAL A 130 3.47 19.48 -9.86
N PHE A 131 2.62 18.46 -10.03
CA PHE A 131 3.06 17.07 -9.90
C PHE A 131 3.24 16.34 -11.25
N PHE A 132 2.60 16.79 -12.33
CA PHE A 132 2.71 16.14 -13.64
C PHE A 132 3.86 16.74 -14.46
N ASN A 133 5.08 16.60 -13.95
CA ASN A 133 6.30 17.05 -14.60
C ASN A 133 7.12 15.87 -15.12
N PRO A 134 7.81 15.98 -16.28
CA PRO A 134 8.61 14.89 -16.85
C PRO A 134 9.70 14.39 -15.89
N ASP A 135 10.27 15.25 -15.05
CA ASP A 135 11.29 14.87 -14.05
C ASP A 135 10.77 13.89 -12.98
N ARG A 136 9.44 13.71 -12.91
CA ARG A 136 8.74 12.80 -11.97
C ARG A 136 8.12 11.61 -12.67
N MET A 137 8.28 11.48 -14.01
CA MET A 137 7.63 10.44 -14.78
C MET A 137 8.60 9.29 -15.10
N VAL A 138 8.11 8.09 -15.00
CA VAL A 138 8.75 6.87 -15.48
C VAL A 138 7.83 6.24 -16.50
N VAL A 139 8.33 5.96 -17.70
CA VAL A 139 7.60 5.22 -18.71
C VAL A 139 8.21 3.82 -18.81
N ALA A 140 7.40 2.81 -18.59
CA ALA A 140 7.82 1.41 -18.57
C ALA A 140 7.06 0.60 -19.60
N PHE A 141 7.73 -0.37 -20.21
CA PHE A 141 7.16 -1.32 -21.18
C PHE A 141 7.54 -2.75 -20.82
N ALA A 142 6.60 -3.65 -20.93
CA ALA A 142 6.83 -5.09 -20.83
C ALA A 142 6.38 -5.77 -22.13
N GLY A 143 7.26 -6.57 -22.75
CA GLY A 143 6.97 -7.28 -23.99
C GLY A 143 7.08 -6.43 -25.27
N VAL A 144 7.73 -5.28 -25.21
CA VAL A 144 8.01 -4.40 -26.37
C VAL A 144 9.51 -4.28 -26.57
N PRO A 145 10.03 -4.34 -27.83
CA PRO A 145 11.44 -4.11 -28.10
C PRO A 145 11.89 -2.72 -27.61
N HIS A 146 13.09 -2.66 -27.03
CA HIS A 146 13.60 -1.45 -26.37
C HIS A 146 13.68 -0.22 -27.29
N ASP A 147 14.15 -0.40 -28.49
CA ASP A 147 14.26 0.67 -29.51
C ASP A 147 12.88 1.22 -29.88
N VAL A 148 11.87 0.36 -30.00
CA VAL A 148 10.48 0.76 -30.23
C VAL A 148 9.92 1.53 -29.03
N ALA A 149 10.18 1.03 -27.81
CA ALA A 149 9.74 1.68 -26.58
C ALA A 149 10.34 3.10 -26.44
N VAL A 150 11.64 3.25 -26.67
CA VAL A 150 12.32 4.55 -26.63
C VAL A 150 11.74 5.50 -27.68
N LYS A 151 11.61 5.05 -28.95
CA LYS A 151 11.06 5.86 -30.04
C LYS A 151 9.63 6.34 -29.73
N LEU A 152 8.78 5.46 -29.22
CA LEU A 152 7.42 5.82 -28.87
C LEU A 152 7.39 6.80 -27.68
N THR A 153 8.25 6.60 -26.68
CA THR A 153 8.36 7.53 -25.54
C THR A 153 8.79 8.91 -26.00
N GLU A 154 9.81 9.01 -26.84
CA GLU A 154 10.25 10.28 -27.44
C GLU A 154 9.15 10.95 -28.25
N GLN A 155 8.40 10.18 -29.04
CA GLN A 155 7.29 10.70 -29.85
C GLN A 155 6.18 11.35 -29.02
N TYR A 156 5.82 10.73 -27.88
CA TYR A 156 4.66 11.17 -27.08
C TYR A 156 5.01 12.05 -25.89
N PHE A 157 6.24 11.98 -25.38
CA PHE A 157 6.66 12.70 -24.16
C PHE A 157 7.95 13.50 -24.35
N GLY A 158 8.70 13.33 -25.44
CA GLY A 158 10.02 13.93 -25.63
C GLY A 158 10.04 15.46 -25.73
N ASP A 159 8.91 16.08 -26.08
CA ASP A 159 8.74 17.54 -26.14
C ASP A 159 8.35 18.17 -24.77
N MET A 160 8.10 17.35 -23.75
CA MET A 160 7.76 17.86 -22.43
C MET A 160 8.97 18.52 -21.78
N GLN A 161 8.85 19.80 -21.45
CA GLN A 161 9.91 20.54 -20.75
C GLN A 161 9.69 20.48 -19.26
N GLY A 162 10.69 20.01 -18.50
CA GLY A 162 10.70 20.08 -17.05
C GLY A 162 10.71 21.53 -16.57
N LYS A 163 9.82 21.88 -15.65
CA LYS A 163 9.95 23.16 -14.94
C LYS A 163 11.19 23.08 -14.07
N LYS A 164 12.22 23.87 -14.32
CA LYS A 164 13.40 23.95 -13.45
C LYS A 164 12.92 24.30 -12.04
N SER A 165 12.95 23.32 -11.15
CA SER A 165 12.73 23.54 -9.73
C SER A 165 13.87 24.39 -9.21
N SER A 166 13.57 25.56 -8.69
CA SER A 166 14.57 26.49 -8.18
C SER A 166 15.20 26.07 -6.84
N ASN A 167 14.77 24.98 -6.21
CA ASN A 167 15.35 24.47 -4.96
C ASN A 167 15.02 22.98 -4.76
N GLY A 168 15.87 22.11 -5.24
CA GLY A 168 15.93 20.71 -4.86
C GLY A 168 17.29 20.14 -5.29
N PRO A 169 17.91 19.23 -4.50
CA PRO A 169 19.11 18.58 -4.95
C PRO A 169 18.78 17.78 -6.20
N VAL A 170 19.31 18.21 -7.32
CA VAL A 170 19.40 17.43 -8.53
C VAL A 170 20.14 16.14 -8.15
N LEU A 171 19.48 14.99 -8.26
CA LEU A 171 20.18 13.74 -8.38
C LEU A 171 20.96 13.83 -9.69
N SER A 172 22.16 14.39 -9.61
CA SER A 172 23.12 14.38 -10.71
C SER A 172 23.51 12.92 -10.90
N GLY A 173 22.81 12.26 -11.82
CA GLY A 173 23.31 11.04 -12.41
C GLY A 173 24.67 11.40 -13.03
N THR A 174 25.73 10.95 -12.39
CA THR A 174 27.07 10.94 -12.98
C THR A 174 26.94 10.19 -14.30
N GLY A 175 27.14 10.92 -15.41
CA GLY A 175 27.17 10.35 -16.74
C GLY A 175 28.21 9.24 -16.79
N ILE A 176 27.74 8.01 -16.93
CA ILE A 176 28.58 6.90 -17.31
C ILE A 176 28.61 6.93 -18.84
N GLU A 177 29.75 7.36 -19.34
CA GLU A 177 30.09 7.19 -20.76
C GLU A 177 30.02 5.69 -21.10
N THR A 178 29.16 5.36 -22.03
CA THR A 178 28.97 3.99 -22.55
C THR A 178 30.16 3.68 -23.45
N THR A 179 31.15 2.99 -22.94
CA THR A 179 32.10 2.26 -23.78
C THR A 179 31.47 0.91 -24.17
N LEU A 180 31.03 0.83 -25.41
CA LEU A 180 30.60 -0.41 -26.04
C LEU A 180 31.77 -1.37 -26.16
N SER A 181 31.73 -2.50 -25.46
CA SER A 181 32.50 -3.68 -25.83
C SER A 181 31.56 -4.85 -26.10
N ASN A 182 31.52 -5.26 -27.34
CA ASN A 182 30.87 -6.48 -27.82
C ASN A 182 31.45 -7.72 -27.16
N SER A 183 30.60 -8.53 -26.55
CA SER A 183 30.84 -9.98 -26.44
C SER A 183 29.51 -10.72 -26.53
N GLN A 184 29.32 -11.37 -27.65
CA GLN A 184 28.26 -12.36 -27.87
C GLN A 184 28.57 -13.63 -27.05
N SER A 185 27.59 -14.09 -26.30
CA SER A 185 27.47 -15.51 -25.94
C SER A 185 26.01 -15.84 -25.70
N ALA A 186 25.58 -16.90 -26.37
CA ALA A 186 24.25 -17.45 -26.36
C ALA A 186 23.85 -17.95 -24.98
N VAL A 187 22.57 -17.78 -24.62
CA VAL A 187 22.00 -18.32 -23.38
C VAL A 187 20.65 -18.95 -23.64
N GLU A 188 20.52 -20.13 -23.11
CA GLU A 188 19.29 -20.92 -23.03
C GLU A 188 18.24 -20.26 -22.10
N GLU A 189 16.98 -20.47 -22.44
CA GLU A 189 15.79 -20.02 -21.73
C GLU A 189 15.62 -20.74 -20.40
N GLY A 190 15.35 -19.98 -19.33
CA GLY A 190 14.83 -20.46 -18.05
C GLY A 190 13.98 -19.40 -17.41
N GLN A 191 12.69 -19.64 -17.37
CA GLN A 191 11.66 -18.76 -16.81
C GLN A 191 11.72 -18.67 -15.32
N VAL A 192 11.34 -17.50 -14.73
CA VAL A 192 10.91 -17.40 -13.33
C VAL A 192 10.49 -16.05 -12.73
N PRO A 193 9.57 -15.95 -11.79
CA PRO A 193 8.56 -14.99 -11.33
C PRO A 193 8.81 -14.07 -10.09
N THR A 194 7.95 -13.06 -9.78
CA THR A 194 7.97 -11.91 -8.84
C THR A 194 7.20 -12.05 -7.53
N ILE A 195 7.39 -11.08 -6.60
CA ILE A 195 6.63 -10.91 -5.34
C ILE A 195 5.40 -10.03 -5.56
N PRO A 196 4.20 -10.42 -5.11
CA PRO A 196 3.03 -9.55 -5.13
C PRO A 196 2.93 -8.66 -3.89
N GLN A 197 2.61 -7.39 -4.10
CA GLN A 197 1.83 -6.63 -3.14
C GLN A 197 0.35 -6.90 -3.44
N PHE A 198 -0.42 -7.19 -2.39
CA PHE A 198 -1.86 -7.35 -2.49
C PHE A 198 -2.50 -6.03 -2.95
N THR A 199 -3.03 -6.01 -4.16
CA THR A 199 -4.09 -5.10 -4.55
C THR A 199 -5.42 -5.84 -4.39
N PRO A 200 -6.46 -5.25 -3.78
CA PRO A 200 -7.75 -5.92 -3.70
C PRO A 200 -8.35 -6.04 -5.10
N SER A 201 -8.62 -7.26 -5.51
CA SER A 201 -9.33 -7.58 -6.75
C SER A 201 -10.73 -7.00 -6.71
N SER A 202 -11.07 -6.18 -7.69
CA SER A 202 -12.42 -5.72 -7.96
C SER A 202 -13.29 -6.89 -8.38
N THR A 203 -14.19 -7.33 -7.51
CA THR A 203 -15.30 -8.22 -7.89
C THR A 203 -16.44 -7.38 -8.45
N THR A 204 -16.89 -7.77 -9.62
CA THR A 204 -18.03 -7.24 -10.35
C THR A 204 -19.31 -7.17 -9.50
N SER A 205 -19.89 -5.98 -9.46
CA SER A 205 -21.13 -5.68 -8.76
C SER A 205 -22.36 -6.08 -9.57
N THR A 206 -23.25 -6.85 -8.95
CA THR A 206 -24.67 -6.86 -9.30
C THR A 206 -25.41 -5.96 -8.31
N THR A 207 -26.11 -4.97 -8.84
CA THR A 207 -26.88 -3.96 -8.10
C THR A 207 -28.12 -4.57 -7.41
N PRO A 208 -28.42 -4.17 -6.19
CA PRO A 208 -29.80 -3.83 -5.84
C PRO A 208 -29.92 -2.48 -5.10
N ALA A 209 -31.15 -1.98 -5.13
CA ALA A 209 -31.67 -0.68 -4.79
C ALA A 209 -31.25 -0.08 -3.43
N SER A 210 -31.16 1.27 -3.43
CA SER A 210 -30.80 2.16 -2.34
C SER A 210 -31.68 2.08 -1.09
N PRO A 211 -31.11 2.17 0.08
CA PRO A 211 -31.74 2.70 1.27
C PRO A 211 -31.24 4.12 1.62
N LYS A 212 -32.10 4.87 2.26
CA LYS A 212 -31.99 6.27 2.62
C LYS A 212 -30.80 6.55 3.55
N SER A 213 -30.17 7.72 3.36
CA SER A 213 -29.03 8.27 4.11
C SER A 213 -29.25 8.28 5.62
N GLU A 214 -28.49 7.50 6.35
CA GLU A 214 -28.23 7.73 7.77
C GLU A 214 -26.91 8.52 7.91
N SER A 215 -26.93 9.46 8.87
CA SER A 215 -25.85 10.42 9.15
C SER A 215 -24.48 9.74 9.28
N SER A 216 -23.51 10.26 8.52
CA SER A 216 -22.10 9.86 8.46
C SER A 216 -21.48 9.48 9.81
N LEU A 217 -20.95 8.26 9.90
CA LEU A 217 -20.19 7.77 11.06
C LEU A 217 -18.89 8.57 11.28
N LEU A 218 -18.36 9.21 10.24
CA LEU A 218 -17.15 10.04 10.26
C LEU A 218 -17.27 11.25 11.20
N SER A 219 -18.46 11.85 11.29
CA SER A 219 -18.70 13.01 12.18
C SER A 219 -18.59 12.67 13.67
N LYS A 220 -18.52 11.38 14.03
CA LYS A 220 -18.47 10.90 15.41
C LYS A 220 -17.06 10.57 15.91
N LEU A 221 -16.01 10.67 15.05
CA LEU A 221 -14.63 10.38 15.42
C LEU A 221 -13.91 11.64 15.92
N PRO A 222 -13.57 11.75 17.23
CA PRO A 222 -12.91 12.94 17.79
C PRO A 222 -11.55 13.23 17.17
N PHE A 223 -10.88 12.19 16.66
CA PHE A 223 -9.55 12.26 16.06
C PHE A 223 -9.57 12.93 14.68
N LEU A 224 -10.57 12.65 13.84
CA LEU A 224 -10.69 13.30 12.54
C LEU A 224 -11.07 14.79 12.67
N LYS A 225 -11.73 15.18 13.77
CA LYS A 225 -11.96 16.59 14.10
C LYS A 225 -10.69 17.36 14.45
N SER A 226 -9.65 16.71 14.92
CA SER A 226 -8.36 17.36 15.19
C SER A 226 -7.51 17.52 13.93
N LEU A 227 -7.78 16.73 12.86
CA LEU A 227 -7.17 16.88 11.53
C LEU A 227 -7.85 17.99 10.71
N SER A 228 -9.14 18.24 10.94
CA SER A 228 -9.85 19.38 10.38
C SER A 228 -9.83 20.52 11.41
N GLY A 229 -8.80 21.32 11.43
CA GLY A 229 -8.74 22.57 12.23
C GLY A 229 -9.73 23.60 11.72
N SER A 230 -11.03 23.32 11.70
CA SER A 230 -12.04 24.23 11.18
C SER A 230 -13.25 24.34 12.09
N GLN A 231 -13.48 25.56 12.54
CA GLN A 231 -14.77 26.05 13.02
C GLN A 231 -15.86 25.82 11.97
N LYS A 232 -17.10 25.56 12.42
CA LYS A 232 -18.30 25.54 11.57
C LYS A 232 -18.51 26.92 10.90
N GLY A 233 -17.86 27.11 9.76
CA GLY A 233 -18.10 28.18 8.80
C GLY A 233 -18.43 27.54 7.46
N SER A 234 -19.13 28.23 6.58
CA SER A 234 -19.39 27.79 5.21
C SER A 234 -18.12 27.21 4.59
N VAL A 235 -18.18 25.96 4.11
CA VAL A 235 -17.06 25.29 3.46
C VAL A 235 -16.66 26.12 2.24
N SER A 236 -15.54 26.85 2.35
CA SER A 236 -14.99 27.58 1.21
C SER A 236 -14.15 26.61 0.38
N PRO A 237 -14.17 26.72 -0.96
CA PRO A 237 -13.30 25.92 -1.81
C PRO A 237 -11.84 26.02 -1.36
N LEU A 238 -11.10 24.91 -1.43
CA LEU A 238 -9.69 24.90 -1.09
C LEU A 238 -8.95 25.94 -1.95
N ASP A 239 -8.13 26.77 -1.31
CA ASP A 239 -7.31 27.75 -2.04
C ASP A 239 -6.26 27.01 -2.89
N PRO A 240 -6.28 27.16 -4.24
CA PRO A 240 -5.30 26.50 -5.12
C PRO A 240 -3.83 26.81 -4.78
N SER A 241 -3.55 27.94 -4.12
CA SER A 241 -2.20 28.30 -3.69
C SER A 241 -1.62 27.33 -2.65
N LEU A 242 -2.47 26.59 -1.92
CA LEU A 242 -2.06 25.58 -0.97
C LEU A 242 -1.42 24.35 -1.65
N VAL A 243 -1.56 24.19 -2.96
CA VAL A 243 -0.93 23.14 -3.75
C VAL A 243 0.47 23.58 -4.24
N GLU A 244 0.91 24.80 -3.98
CA GLU A 244 2.25 25.25 -4.36
C GLU A 244 3.33 24.49 -3.59
N PRO A 245 4.43 24.05 -4.27
CA PRO A 245 5.54 23.37 -3.61
C PRO A 245 6.21 24.19 -2.51
N SER A 246 6.07 25.52 -2.55
CA SER A 246 6.58 26.43 -1.53
C SER A 246 5.83 26.34 -0.19
N THR A 247 4.60 25.82 -0.18
CA THR A 247 3.77 25.72 1.02
C THR A 247 4.02 24.42 1.81
N PHE A 248 4.62 23.41 1.20
CA PHE A 248 4.97 22.16 1.87
C PHE A 248 6.29 21.56 1.34
N ASN A 249 7.01 20.91 2.22
CA ASN A 249 8.29 20.28 1.89
C ASN A 249 8.06 18.87 1.33
N LEU A 250 8.14 18.73 0.00
CA LEU A 250 7.96 17.44 -0.70
C LEU A 250 9.09 16.43 -0.43
N THR A 251 10.21 16.89 0.13
CA THR A 251 11.37 16.03 0.43
C THR A 251 11.48 15.70 1.92
N ARG A 252 10.49 16.10 2.71
CA ARG A 252 10.47 15.82 4.15
C ARG A 252 10.41 14.32 4.41
N PRO A 253 11.37 13.77 5.17
CA PRO A 253 11.34 12.37 5.53
C PRO A 253 10.13 12.02 6.40
N SER A 254 9.59 10.81 6.22
CA SER A 254 8.48 10.31 6.99
C SER A 254 8.89 9.99 8.43
N HIS A 255 8.31 10.70 9.39
CA HIS A 255 8.57 10.50 10.81
C HIS A 255 7.55 9.53 11.41
N TYR A 256 8.00 8.33 11.77
CA TYR A 256 7.16 7.34 12.44
C TYR A 256 6.97 7.73 13.92
N THR A 257 5.73 7.97 14.30
CA THR A 257 5.39 8.39 15.67
C THR A 257 4.98 7.22 16.57
N GLY A 258 4.45 6.16 15.97
CA GLY A 258 3.66 5.18 16.69
C GLY A 258 2.38 5.79 17.23
N GLY A 259 1.50 4.99 17.79
CA GLY A 259 0.28 5.50 18.41
C GLY A 259 -0.86 4.50 18.50
N PHE A 260 -1.99 5.01 18.95
CA PHE A 260 -3.20 4.23 19.15
C PHE A 260 -4.41 4.92 18.51
N LEU A 261 -5.20 4.14 17.83
CA LEU A 261 -6.48 4.57 17.27
C LEU A 261 -7.55 3.53 17.61
N ALA A 262 -8.55 3.92 18.40
CA ALA A 262 -9.73 3.13 18.65
C ALA A 262 -10.89 3.68 17.83
N LEU A 263 -11.54 2.82 17.06
CA LEU A 263 -12.76 3.15 16.33
C LEU A 263 -14.01 2.89 17.18
N PRO A 264 -15.15 3.50 16.85
CA PRO A 264 -16.42 3.12 17.42
C PRO A 264 -16.69 1.62 17.26
N PRO A 265 -17.32 0.97 18.23
CA PRO A 265 -17.64 -0.45 18.13
C PRO A 265 -18.49 -0.78 16.91
N ILE A 266 -18.26 -1.96 16.35
CA ILE A 266 -19.05 -2.48 15.23
C ILE A 266 -20.38 -2.98 15.77
N PRO A 267 -21.53 -2.46 15.32
CA PRO A 267 -22.83 -2.96 15.72
C PRO A 267 -23.01 -4.44 15.34
N PRO A 268 -23.85 -5.19 16.05
CA PRO A 268 -24.16 -6.57 15.70
C PRO A 268 -24.67 -6.67 14.27
N PRO A 269 -24.21 -7.67 13.49
CA PRO A 269 -24.70 -7.85 12.12
C PRO A 269 -26.20 -8.13 12.10
N ALA A 270 -26.91 -7.61 11.09
CA ALA A 270 -28.35 -7.82 10.91
C ALA A 270 -28.71 -9.32 10.78
N ASN A 271 -27.81 -10.12 10.24
CA ASN A 271 -27.94 -11.57 10.21
C ASN A 271 -27.23 -12.19 11.43
N PRO A 272 -27.96 -12.79 12.40
CA PRO A 272 -27.38 -13.38 13.60
C PRO A 272 -26.45 -14.58 13.34
N MET A 273 -26.48 -15.14 12.14
CA MET A 273 -25.60 -16.26 11.74
C MET A 273 -24.19 -15.79 11.35
N LEU A 274 -24.02 -14.50 11.11
CA LEU A 274 -22.68 -13.95 10.82
C LEU A 274 -21.88 -13.80 12.12
N PRO A 275 -20.58 -14.08 12.08
CA PRO A 275 -19.73 -13.93 13.26
C PRO A 275 -19.64 -12.45 13.68
N ARG A 276 -19.65 -12.24 14.99
CA ARG A 276 -19.33 -10.93 15.58
C ARG A 276 -17.84 -10.89 15.83
N LEU A 277 -17.16 -9.91 15.27
CA LEU A 277 -15.70 -9.83 15.29
C LEU A 277 -15.23 -8.49 15.84
N SER A 278 -14.13 -8.55 16.59
CA SER A 278 -13.26 -7.41 16.84
C SER A 278 -12.03 -7.51 15.95
N HIS A 279 -11.54 -6.38 15.49
CA HIS A 279 -10.37 -6.28 14.64
C HIS A 279 -9.25 -5.53 15.38
N ILE A 280 -8.05 -6.08 15.36
CA ILE A 280 -6.86 -5.49 15.96
C ILE A 280 -5.68 -5.56 14.99
N HIS A 281 -5.00 -4.43 14.83
CA HIS A 281 -3.75 -4.33 14.09
C HIS A 281 -2.64 -3.90 15.04
N LEU A 282 -1.55 -4.64 15.08
CA LEU A 282 -0.33 -4.29 15.81
C LEU A 282 0.80 -4.13 14.81
N ALA A 283 1.43 -2.96 14.80
CA ALA A 283 2.47 -2.62 13.85
C ALA A 283 3.67 -1.91 14.49
N PHE A 284 4.79 -1.97 13.79
CA PHE A 284 6.06 -1.34 14.16
C PHE A 284 6.66 -0.66 12.94
N GLU A 285 7.52 0.34 13.19
CA GLU A 285 8.32 0.93 12.13
C GLU A 285 9.19 -0.13 11.49
N ALA A 286 9.22 -0.15 10.16
CA ALA A 286 9.96 -1.13 9.37
C ALA A 286 10.93 -0.46 8.39
N LEU A 287 11.57 -1.27 7.57
CA LEU A 287 12.64 -0.85 6.68
C LEU A 287 12.09 -0.22 5.40
N PRO A 288 12.77 0.80 4.86
CA PRO A 288 12.49 1.32 3.54
C PRO A 288 12.85 0.29 2.46
N ILE A 289 12.20 0.39 1.30
CA ILE A 289 12.36 -0.57 0.20
C ILE A 289 13.80 -0.65 -0.34
N SER A 290 14.58 0.43 -0.20
CA SER A 290 15.99 0.49 -0.62
C SER A 290 16.97 -0.12 0.37
N ASN A 291 16.49 -0.58 1.55
CA ASN A 291 17.35 -1.16 2.57
C ASN A 291 17.85 -2.55 2.15
N PRO A 292 19.15 -2.88 2.33
CA PRO A 292 19.69 -4.20 2.01
C PRO A 292 18.98 -5.37 2.71
N ASP A 293 18.45 -5.13 3.91
CA ASP A 293 17.74 -6.13 4.72
C ASP A 293 16.26 -6.32 4.31
N ILE A 294 15.82 -5.68 3.22
CA ILE A 294 14.42 -5.78 2.77
C ILE A 294 14.01 -7.23 2.44
N TYR A 295 14.93 -8.03 1.92
CA TYR A 295 14.69 -9.44 1.62
C TYR A 295 14.53 -10.29 2.88
N ALA A 296 15.28 -9.96 3.95
CA ALA A 296 15.10 -10.59 5.26
C ALA A 296 13.72 -10.24 5.85
N LEU A 297 13.28 -8.99 5.71
CA LEU A 297 11.97 -8.55 6.18
C LEU A 297 10.83 -9.23 5.40
N ALA A 298 10.94 -9.35 4.08
CA ALA A 298 9.98 -10.06 3.24
C ALA A 298 9.94 -11.57 3.57
N THR A 299 11.10 -12.16 3.89
CA THR A 299 11.18 -13.56 4.35
C THR A 299 10.52 -13.75 5.70
N LEU A 300 10.66 -12.80 6.65
CA LEU A 300 9.96 -12.80 7.93
C LEU A 300 8.44 -12.71 7.75
N GLN A 301 7.96 -11.87 6.82
CA GLN A 301 6.55 -11.79 6.49
C GLN A 301 6.01 -13.12 5.97
N THR A 302 6.73 -13.76 5.05
CA THR A 302 6.36 -15.07 4.49
C THR A 302 6.39 -16.17 5.56
N LEU A 303 7.36 -16.14 6.47
CA LEU A 303 7.50 -17.08 7.58
C LEU A 303 6.36 -16.96 8.59
N LEU A 304 5.98 -15.74 8.95
CA LEU A 304 4.79 -15.47 9.77
C LEU A 304 3.53 -15.89 9.01
N GLY A 305 3.36 -15.41 7.77
CA GLY A 305 2.27 -15.74 6.87
C GLY A 305 0.90 -15.46 7.46
N GLY A 306 0.09 -16.49 7.60
CA GLY A 306 -1.27 -16.40 8.13
C GLY A 306 -2.36 -16.40 7.05
N GLY A 307 -3.59 -16.17 7.47
CA GLY A 307 -4.77 -16.18 6.61
C GLY A 307 -6.08 -16.11 7.39
N GLY A 308 -7.18 -16.49 6.76
CA GLY A 308 -8.47 -16.70 7.41
C GLY A 308 -8.63 -18.13 7.91
N SER A 309 -9.46 -18.32 8.93
CA SER A 309 -9.75 -19.64 9.55
C SER A 309 -10.42 -20.61 8.55
N PHE A 310 -11.21 -20.08 7.61
CA PHE A 310 -11.87 -20.84 6.56
C PHE A 310 -11.14 -20.77 5.21
N SER A 311 -9.84 -20.57 5.21
CA SER A 311 -9.08 -20.59 3.97
C SER A 311 -9.17 -21.98 3.32
N ALA A 312 -9.50 -22.02 2.03
CA ALA A 312 -9.39 -23.22 1.22
C ALA A 312 -7.90 -23.57 1.04
N GLY A 313 -7.32 -24.12 2.09
CA GLY A 313 -5.93 -24.51 2.14
C GLY A 313 -5.57 -25.52 1.06
N GLY A 314 -4.29 -25.84 0.99
CA GLY A 314 -3.75 -26.82 0.05
C GLY A 314 -2.23 -26.76 0.07
N PRO A 315 -1.55 -27.74 -0.54
CA PRO A 315 -0.10 -27.72 -0.67
C PRO A 315 0.38 -26.39 -1.32
N GLY A 316 1.41 -25.79 -0.75
CA GLY A 316 2.00 -24.53 -1.26
C GLY A 316 1.32 -23.24 -0.83
N LYS A 317 0.15 -23.28 -0.18
CA LYS A 317 -0.60 -22.09 0.24
C LYS A 317 -0.24 -21.53 1.63
N GLY A 318 0.95 -21.82 2.16
CA GLY A 318 1.43 -21.23 3.41
C GLY A 318 0.81 -21.79 4.70
N MET A 319 0.15 -22.96 4.66
CA MET A 319 -0.49 -23.59 5.82
C MET A 319 0.50 -23.99 6.93
N TYR A 320 1.80 -23.99 6.66
CA TYR A 320 2.87 -24.23 7.63
C TYR A 320 3.55 -22.93 8.11
N SER A 321 2.98 -21.77 7.79
CA SER A 321 3.43 -20.51 8.36
C SER A 321 3.08 -20.43 9.85
N ARG A 322 3.82 -19.60 10.60
CA ARG A 322 3.67 -19.55 12.07
C ARG A 322 2.27 -19.14 12.51
N LEU A 323 1.71 -18.08 11.91
CA LEU A 323 0.37 -17.62 12.28
C LEU A 323 -0.70 -18.66 11.95
N TYR A 324 -0.48 -19.46 10.91
CA TYR A 324 -1.42 -20.54 10.60
C TYR A 324 -1.32 -21.69 11.64
N THR A 325 -0.11 -22.17 11.92
CA THR A 325 0.10 -23.31 12.81
C THR A 325 -0.07 -23.00 14.28
N ASN A 326 0.38 -21.82 14.73
CA ASN A 326 0.43 -21.45 16.14
C ASN A 326 -0.77 -20.63 16.59
N VAL A 327 -1.50 -20.00 15.64
CA VAL A 327 -2.64 -19.12 15.98
C VAL A 327 -3.93 -19.71 15.43
N LEU A 328 -4.11 -19.75 14.11
CA LEU A 328 -5.38 -20.16 13.50
C LEU A 328 -5.77 -21.60 13.87
N ASN A 329 -4.82 -22.55 13.82
CA ASN A 329 -5.08 -23.95 14.13
C ASN A 329 -5.26 -24.23 15.64
N GLN A 330 -4.80 -23.31 16.52
CA GLN A 330 -4.86 -23.54 17.97
C GLN A 330 -5.96 -22.74 18.68
N HIS A 331 -6.44 -21.69 18.06
CA HIS A 331 -7.40 -20.77 18.68
C HIS A 331 -8.65 -20.61 17.82
N GLY A 332 -9.67 -21.48 18.03
CA GLY A 332 -10.92 -21.45 17.29
C GLY A 332 -11.77 -20.17 17.45
N TRP A 333 -11.32 -19.21 18.27
CA TRP A 333 -11.92 -17.88 18.43
C TRP A 333 -11.25 -16.82 17.55
N VAL A 334 -10.24 -17.18 16.76
CA VAL A 334 -9.56 -16.32 15.79
C VAL A 334 -10.14 -16.59 14.41
N GLU A 335 -10.69 -15.56 13.76
CA GLU A 335 -11.24 -15.64 12.42
C GLU A 335 -10.17 -15.43 11.35
N SER A 336 -9.29 -14.46 11.57
CA SER A 336 -8.15 -14.21 10.68
C SER A 336 -6.94 -13.71 11.45
N CYS A 337 -5.75 -14.04 10.94
CA CYS A 337 -4.49 -13.53 11.49
C CYS A 337 -3.44 -13.54 10.38
N ILE A 338 -2.97 -12.38 9.97
CA ILE A 338 -2.13 -12.20 8.78
C ILE A 338 -1.00 -11.22 9.08
N ALA A 339 0.23 -11.57 8.69
CA ALA A 339 1.37 -10.65 8.70
C ALA A 339 1.35 -9.74 7.48
N PHE A 340 1.56 -8.45 7.69
CA PHE A 340 1.67 -7.47 6.61
C PHE A 340 2.98 -6.69 6.68
N ASN A 341 3.44 -6.23 5.52
CA ASN A 341 4.62 -5.39 5.36
C ASN A 341 4.36 -4.36 4.26
N HIS A 342 4.50 -3.09 4.61
CA HIS A 342 4.42 -1.96 3.68
C HIS A 342 5.75 -1.21 3.72
N SER A 343 6.53 -1.31 2.64
CA SER A 343 7.81 -0.62 2.51
C SER A 343 7.71 0.52 1.50
N TYR A 344 8.18 1.69 1.92
CA TYR A 344 8.19 2.93 1.16
C TYR A 344 9.62 3.39 0.87
N THR A 345 9.80 4.51 0.20
CA THR A 345 11.14 5.01 -0.17
C THR A 345 12.01 5.39 1.01
N ASP A 346 11.43 5.84 2.12
CA ASP A 346 12.16 6.37 3.27
C ASP A 346 11.80 5.71 4.62
N SER A 347 10.74 4.90 4.67
CA SER A 347 10.26 4.22 5.88
C SER A 347 9.45 2.97 5.52
N GLY A 348 8.87 2.32 6.51
CA GLY A 348 7.97 1.18 6.34
C GLY A 348 7.18 0.87 7.59
N ILE A 349 6.19 -0.02 7.44
CA ILE A 349 5.39 -0.56 8.55
C ILE A 349 5.34 -2.07 8.40
N PHE A 350 5.64 -2.79 9.48
CA PHE A 350 5.47 -4.24 9.57
C PHE A 350 4.60 -4.59 10.75
N GLY A 351 3.67 -5.53 10.58
CA GLY A 351 2.78 -5.90 11.66
C GLY A 351 1.97 -7.15 11.42
N ILE A 352 1.05 -7.37 12.35
CA ILE A 352 0.03 -8.42 12.27
C ILE A 352 -1.35 -7.75 12.34
N SER A 353 -2.23 -8.18 11.44
CA SER A 353 -3.66 -7.90 11.45
C SER A 353 -4.41 -9.12 11.90
N ALA A 354 -5.36 -8.97 12.83
CA ALA A 354 -6.16 -10.10 13.30
C ALA A 354 -7.62 -9.71 13.53
N SER A 355 -8.50 -10.69 13.31
CA SER A 355 -9.92 -10.62 13.64
C SER A 355 -10.27 -11.77 14.57
N CYS A 356 -10.96 -11.48 15.65
CA CYS A 356 -11.26 -12.46 16.69
C CYS A 356 -12.61 -12.22 17.35
N SER A 357 -13.07 -13.18 18.17
CA SER A 357 -14.24 -13.00 19.01
C SER A 357 -14.07 -11.77 19.92
N PRO A 358 -15.10 -10.90 20.09
CA PRO A 358 -15.00 -9.65 20.83
C PRO A 358 -14.55 -9.80 22.29
N THR A 359 -14.88 -10.92 22.93
CA THR A 359 -14.46 -11.21 24.31
C THR A 359 -12.98 -11.56 24.45
N ARG A 360 -12.26 -11.78 23.34
CA ARG A 360 -10.90 -12.29 23.29
C ARG A 360 -9.87 -11.29 22.74
N THR A 361 -10.25 -10.03 22.61
CA THR A 361 -9.36 -8.98 22.09
C THR A 361 -8.06 -8.83 22.91
N PRO A 362 -8.08 -8.83 24.27
CA PRO A 362 -6.85 -8.78 25.04
C PRO A 362 -5.94 -10.00 24.86
N GLU A 363 -6.52 -11.20 24.78
CA GLU A 363 -5.76 -12.43 24.53
C GLU A 363 -5.19 -12.46 23.10
N MET A 364 -5.91 -11.89 22.12
CA MET A 364 -5.40 -11.76 20.76
C MET A 364 -4.13 -10.92 20.71
N LEU A 365 -4.11 -9.78 21.43
CA LEU A 365 -2.90 -8.96 21.54
C LEU A 365 -1.72 -9.75 22.12
N GLU A 366 -1.95 -10.52 23.18
CA GLU A 366 -0.91 -11.36 23.80
C GLU A 366 -0.36 -12.41 22.79
N VAL A 367 -1.26 -13.05 22.03
CA VAL A 367 -0.86 -14.02 21.00
C VAL A 367 -0.01 -13.35 19.90
N MET A 368 -0.42 -12.17 19.41
CA MET A 368 0.34 -11.41 18.42
C MET A 368 1.73 -11.03 18.94
N CYS A 369 1.79 -10.52 20.18
CA CYS A 369 3.07 -10.16 20.81
C CYS A 369 3.98 -11.39 20.99
N ARG A 370 3.43 -12.54 21.38
CA ARG A 370 4.18 -13.79 21.52
C ARG A 370 4.82 -14.22 20.21
N GLU A 371 4.07 -14.23 19.12
CA GLU A 371 4.59 -14.66 17.82
C GLU A 371 5.68 -13.69 17.30
N LEU A 372 5.52 -12.38 17.51
CA LEU A 372 6.55 -11.40 17.13
C LEU A 372 7.80 -11.52 18.00
N GLN A 373 7.65 -11.66 19.33
CA GLN A 373 8.79 -11.83 20.23
C GLN A 373 9.55 -13.13 19.93
N ALA A 374 8.86 -14.21 19.57
CA ALA A 374 9.47 -15.48 19.24
C ALA A 374 10.49 -15.40 18.10
N LEU A 375 10.31 -14.45 17.15
CA LEU A 375 11.27 -14.20 16.07
C LEU A 375 12.59 -13.59 16.56
N THR A 376 12.62 -13.01 17.75
CA THR A 376 13.78 -12.32 18.33
C THR A 376 14.63 -13.20 19.25
N LEU A 377 14.15 -14.40 19.60
CA LEU A 377 14.80 -15.29 20.57
C LEU A 377 16.02 -15.98 19.98
N ASP A 378 17.08 -16.09 20.78
CA ASP A 378 18.31 -16.83 20.41
C ASP A 378 18.07 -18.34 20.42
N ASN A 379 17.37 -18.81 21.43
CA ASN A 379 17.21 -20.24 21.75
C ASN A 379 15.78 -20.52 22.23
N GLY A 380 15.43 -21.78 22.22
CA GLY A 380 14.15 -22.27 22.72
C GLY A 380 13.28 -22.84 21.60
N TYR A 381 12.20 -23.51 22.01
CA TYR A 381 11.29 -24.18 21.08
C TYR A 381 10.61 -23.21 20.11
N SER A 382 10.31 -22.00 20.55
CA SER A 382 9.66 -20.97 19.74
C SER A 382 10.65 -20.11 18.93
N ALA A 383 11.96 -20.24 19.13
CA ALA A 383 12.97 -19.52 18.36
C ALA A 383 12.95 -19.93 16.88
N LEU A 384 13.52 -19.08 16.02
CA LEU A 384 13.63 -19.36 14.58
C LEU A 384 14.43 -20.64 14.31
N GLN A 385 13.84 -21.55 13.55
CA GLN A 385 14.45 -22.82 13.15
C GLN A 385 14.88 -22.76 11.67
N ALA A 386 16.02 -23.35 11.34
CA ALA A 386 16.55 -23.37 9.98
C ALA A 386 15.57 -23.98 8.97
N GLN A 387 14.80 -25.00 9.36
CA GLN A 387 13.83 -25.64 8.49
C GLN A 387 12.70 -24.71 8.07
N GLU A 388 12.15 -23.90 8.99
CA GLU A 388 11.09 -22.94 8.66
C GLU A 388 11.62 -21.75 7.87
N VAL A 389 12.83 -21.28 8.16
CA VAL A 389 13.50 -20.23 7.39
C VAL A 389 13.72 -20.68 5.94
N ASN A 390 14.25 -21.90 5.73
CA ASN A 390 14.44 -22.44 4.39
C ASN A 390 13.12 -22.60 3.64
N ARG A 391 12.05 -23.01 4.33
CA ARG A 391 10.71 -23.10 3.74
C ARG A 391 10.18 -21.72 3.32
N ALA A 392 10.34 -20.71 4.18
CA ALA A 392 9.93 -19.33 3.88
C ALA A 392 10.72 -18.74 2.71
N LYS A 393 12.04 -18.96 2.65
CA LYS A 393 12.89 -18.55 1.51
C LYS A 393 12.42 -19.17 0.20
N ASN A 394 12.17 -20.48 0.18
CA ASN A 394 11.67 -21.16 -1.00
C ASN A 394 10.29 -20.66 -1.42
N GLN A 395 9.40 -20.42 -0.47
CA GLN A 395 8.07 -19.87 -0.74
C GLN A 395 8.15 -18.44 -1.28
N LEU A 396 9.00 -17.59 -0.69
CA LEU A 396 9.21 -16.22 -1.16
C LEU A 396 9.76 -16.21 -2.59
N ARG A 397 10.80 -17.00 -2.88
CA ARG A 397 11.35 -17.16 -4.24
C ARG A 397 10.28 -17.63 -5.21
N SER A 398 9.56 -18.70 -4.87
CA SER A 398 8.49 -19.22 -5.73
C SER A 398 7.42 -18.17 -6.02
N SER A 399 6.99 -17.40 -5.02
CA SER A 399 6.01 -16.32 -5.20
C SER A 399 6.57 -15.21 -6.09
N LEU A 400 7.82 -14.77 -5.79
CA LEU A 400 8.54 -13.83 -6.65
C LEU A 400 8.48 -14.28 -8.09
N LEU A 401 8.81 -15.51 -8.31
CA LEU A 401 8.95 -16.11 -9.60
C LEU A 401 7.58 -16.24 -10.30
N MET A 402 6.53 -16.76 -9.73
CA MET A 402 5.21 -16.95 -10.38
C MET A 402 4.50 -15.64 -10.73
N ASN A 403 4.79 -14.55 -10.04
CA ASN A 403 4.10 -13.28 -10.29
C ASN A 403 4.63 -12.53 -11.51
N LEU A 404 5.91 -12.68 -11.88
CA LEU A 404 6.46 -12.11 -13.13
C LEU A 404 5.97 -12.79 -14.40
N GLU A 405 5.31 -13.94 -14.32
CA GLU A 405 4.61 -14.50 -15.47
C GLU A 405 3.46 -13.59 -15.93
N SER A 406 2.90 -12.79 -15.03
CA SER A 406 1.94 -11.76 -15.37
C SER A 406 2.65 -10.51 -15.91
N ARG A 407 2.44 -10.17 -17.16
CA ARG A 407 3.00 -8.95 -17.79
C ARG A 407 2.62 -7.66 -17.05
N MET A 408 1.43 -7.61 -16.49
CA MET A 408 0.99 -6.42 -15.74
C MET A 408 1.79 -6.26 -14.43
N VAL A 409 2.08 -7.35 -13.74
CA VAL A 409 2.91 -7.33 -12.52
C VAL A 409 4.36 -6.99 -12.86
N GLU A 410 4.90 -7.57 -13.94
CA GLU A 410 6.25 -7.24 -14.45
C GLU A 410 6.36 -5.75 -14.78
N LEU A 411 5.34 -5.19 -15.43
CA LEU A 411 5.29 -3.78 -15.81
C LEU A 411 5.29 -2.86 -14.58
N GLU A 412 4.45 -3.15 -13.60
CA GLU A 412 4.36 -2.40 -12.35
C GLU A 412 5.67 -2.46 -11.56
N ASP A 413 6.23 -3.66 -11.40
CA ASP A 413 7.48 -3.89 -10.70
C ASP A 413 8.64 -3.14 -11.38
N LEU A 414 8.74 -3.21 -12.71
CA LEU A 414 9.74 -2.48 -13.47
C LEU A 414 9.66 -0.97 -13.25
N GLY A 415 8.46 -0.40 -13.37
CA GLY A 415 8.24 1.03 -13.14
C GLY A 415 8.63 1.46 -11.74
N ARG A 416 8.24 0.68 -10.74
CA ARG A 416 8.55 0.91 -9.33
C ARG A 416 10.04 0.76 -9.02
N GLN A 417 10.71 -0.26 -9.55
CA GLN A 417 12.15 -0.44 -9.36
C GLN A 417 12.96 0.74 -9.92
N VAL A 418 12.61 1.23 -11.11
CA VAL A 418 13.26 2.41 -11.70
C VAL A 418 12.98 3.65 -10.85
N GLN A 419 11.77 3.84 -10.37
CA GLN A 419 11.41 4.96 -9.49
C GLN A 419 12.24 4.96 -8.19
N VAL A 420 12.46 3.80 -7.59
CA VAL A 420 13.10 3.67 -6.26
C VAL A 420 14.61 3.50 -6.37
N HIS A 421 15.08 2.68 -7.30
CA HIS A 421 16.49 2.28 -7.43
C HIS A 421 17.21 2.92 -8.62
N GLY A 422 16.48 3.60 -9.52
CA GLY A 422 17.04 4.11 -10.78
C GLY A 422 17.43 3.01 -11.77
N ARG A 423 17.17 1.74 -11.47
CA ARG A 423 17.53 0.58 -12.31
C ARG A 423 16.56 -0.58 -12.11
N LYS A 424 16.56 -1.51 -13.06
CA LYS A 424 15.92 -2.82 -12.86
C LYS A 424 16.83 -3.70 -12.00
N VAL A 425 16.27 -4.29 -10.96
CA VAL A 425 16.89 -5.37 -10.18
C VAL A 425 16.52 -6.71 -10.83
N GLY A 426 17.51 -7.46 -11.27
CA GLY A 426 17.27 -8.74 -11.95
C GLY A 426 16.72 -9.79 -11.00
N VAL A 427 15.86 -10.67 -11.51
CA VAL A 427 15.26 -11.78 -10.72
C VAL A 427 16.32 -12.65 -10.08
N LYS A 428 17.40 -12.97 -10.81
CA LYS A 428 18.51 -13.73 -10.27
C LYS A 428 19.15 -13.02 -9.07
N GLU A 429 19.40 -11.72 -9.18
CA GLU A 429 19.95 -10.90 -8.08
C GLU A 429 19.03 -10.95 -6.84
N MET A 430 17.72 -10.82 -7.03
CA MET A 430 16.75 -10.96 -5.93
C MET A 430 16.78 -12.35 -5.29
N CYS A 431 16.81 -13.39 -6.10
CA CYS A 431 16.90 -14.77 -5.61
C CYS A 431 18.22 -15.03 -4.86
N ASP A 432 19.34 -14.55 -5.38
CA ASP A 432 20.65 -14.68 -4.74
C ASP A 432 20.68 -14.00 -3.36
N HIS A 433 20.06 -12.82 -3.23
CA HIS A 433 19.89 -12.15 -1.92
C HIS A 433 19.05 -12.98 -0.95
N ILE A 434 17.94 -13.58 -1.40
CA ILE A 434 17.11 -14.44 -0.55
C ILE A 434 17.87 -15.69 -0.14
N ASP A 435 18.61 -16.31 -1.06
CA ASP A 435 19.36 -17.54 -0.81
C ASP A 435 20.53 -17.33 0.16
N ALA A 436 21.12 -16.15 0.17
CA ALA A 436 22.18 -15.80 1.10
C ALA A 436 21.72 -15.61 2.56
N LEU A 437 20.40 -15.41 2.80
CA LEU A 437 19.87 -15.14 4.15
C LEU A 437 20.07 -16.33 5.09
N THR A 438 20.53 -16.02 6.30
CA THR A 438 20.67 -16.95 7.41
C THR A 438 19.58 -16.77 8.47
N VAL A 439 19.47 -17.72 9.39
CA VAL A 439 18.57 -17.58 10.56
C VAL A 439 18.95 -16.37 11.40
N GLU A 440 20.25 -16.08 11.51
CA GLU A 440 20.75 -14.94 12.29
C GLU A 440 20.40 -13.59 11.65
N ASP A 441 20.42 -13.51 10.32
CA ASP A 441 19.99 -12.28 9.62
C ASP A 441 18.51 -11.98 9.88
N LEU A 442 17.66 -12.99 9.81
CA LEU A 442 16.24 -12.84 10.11
C LEU A 442 16.03 -12.41 11.57
N ARG A 443 16.76 -13.04 12.51
CA ARG A 443 16.69 -12.69 13.93
C ARG A 443 17.15 -11.27 14.20
N ARG A 444 18.26 -10.86 13.59
CA ARG A 444 18.80 -9.50 13.68
C ARG A 444 17.79 -8.47 13.20
N VAL A 445 17.20 -8.70 12.02
CA VAL A 445 16.17 -7.79 11.46
C VAL A 445 14.90 -7.80 12.34
N ALA A 446 14.46 -8.95 12.82
CA ALA A 446 13.34 -9.03 13.75
C ALA A 446 13.58 -8.22 15.04
N ARG A 447 14.78 -8.29 15.63
CA ARG A 447 15.16 -7.48 16.80
C ARG A 447 15.20 -5.98 16.49
N GLN A 448 15.68 -5.62 15.31
CA GLN A 448 15.72 -4.24 14.88
C GLN A 448 14.30 -3.66 14.75
N VAL A 449 13.42 -4.36 14.04
CA VAL A 449 12.05 -3.91 13.78
C VAL A 449 11.18 -3.97 15.03
N PHE A 450 11.06 -5.14 15.62
CA PHE A 450 10.15 -5.35 16.77
C PHE A 450 10.71 -4.79 18.09
N GLY A 451 12.01 -4.55 18.18
CA GLY A 451 12.63 -3.81 19.28
C GLY A 451 12.49 -2.29 19.18
N GLY A 452 11.91 -1.77 18.08
CA GLY A 452 11.79 -0.35 17.82
C GLY A 452 13.13 0.35 17.56
N ASN A 453 14.11 -0.37 17.01
CA ASN A 453 15.48 0.13 16.80
C ASN A 453 15.78 0.43 15.32
N VAL A 454 14.75 0.58 14.50
CA VAL A 454 14.90 0.99 13.10
C VAL A 454 15.44 2.43 13.03
N GLN A 455 16.39 2.65 12.13
CA GLN A 455 17.02 3.95 11.93
C GLN A 455 16.72 4.43 10.50
N ASN A 456 15.51 4.95 10.30
CA ASN A 456 15.11 5.58 9.05
C ASN A 456 15.48 7.07 9.05
N LYS A 457 15.49 7.69 7.86
CA LYS A 457 15.81 9.12 7.69
C LYS A 457 14.92 10.04 8.53
N GLY A 458 13.67 9.65 8.77
CA GLY A 458 12.71 10.38 9.58
C GLY A 458 12.91 10.28 11.09
N GLN A 459 13.86 9.48 11.58
CA GLN A 459 14.17 9.29 13.01
C GLN A 459 12.93 8.92 13.85
N GLY A 460 12.27 7.83 13.47
CA GLY A 460 11.05 7.37 14.13
C GLY A 460 11.22 7.07 15.62
N THR A 461 10.13 7.14 16.37
CA THR A 461 10.11 6.93 17.82
C THR A 461 10.39 5.49 18.24
N GLY A 462 10.14 4.52 17.34
CA GLY A 462 10.19 3.09 17.62
C GLY A 462 9.07 2.59 18.54
N LYS A 463 8.05 3.41 18.82
CA LYS A 463 6.87 3.01 19.61
C LYS A 463 5.96 2.09 18.79
N PRO A 464 5.20 1.17 19.42
CA PRO A 464 4.22 0.38 18.70
C PRO A 464 3.06 1.23 18.19
N THR A 465 2.44 0.79 17.10
CA THR A 465 1.17 1.30 16.59
C THR A 465 0.09 0.25 16.77
N VAL A 466 -1.06 0.64 17.31
CA VAL A 466 -2.23 -0.23 17.44
C VAL A 466 -3.46 0.46 16.90
N VAL A 467 -4.20 -0.24 16.06
CA VAL A 467 -5.54 0.16 15.64
C VAL A 467 -6.53 -0.91 16.09
N LEU A 468 -7.60 -0.48 16.74
CA LEU A 468 -8.57 -1.37 17.36
C LEU A 468 -9.99 -0.95 16.96
N GLN A 469 -10.79 -1.92 16.56
CA GLN A 469 -12.23 -1.79 16.43
C GLN A 469 -12.92 -3.00 17.06
N GLU A 470 -13.61 -2.77 18.18
CA GLU A 470 -14.28 -3.82 18.92
C GLU A 470 -15.68 -4.10 18.36
N GLY A 471 -16.10 -5.37 18.35
CA GLY A 471 -17.47 -5.74 18.02
C GLY A 471 -18.38 -5.65 19.23
N GLU A 472 -19.61 -5.16 19.08
CA GLU A 472 -20.62 -5.15 20.16
C GLU A 472 -21.23 -6.53 20.39
N LEU A 473 -21.53 -6.81 21.66
CA LEU A 473 -22.30 -7.99 22.07
C LEU A 473 -23.62 -7.55 22.69
N GLU A 474 -24.71 -8.07 22.17
CA GLU A 474 -26.05 -7.78 22.72
C GLU A 474 -26.14 -8.17 24.21
N GLY A 475 -26.61 -7.23 25.01
CA GLY A 475 -26.79 -7.44 26.44
C GLY A 475 -25.49 -7.53 27.27
N TYR A 476 -24.33 -7.34 26.66
CA TYR A 476 -23.03 -7.40 27.33
C TYR A 476 -22.18 -6.19 27.01
N LYS A 477 -21.89 -5.37 28.02
CA LYS A 477 -20.98 -4.25 27.87
C LYS A 477 -19.53 -4.76 28.01
N LEU A 478 -18.81 -4.82 26.89
CA LEU A 478 -17.38 -5.14 26.92
C LEU A 478 -16.63 -4.08 27.75
N ARG A 479 -15.63 -4.53 28.51
CA ARG A 479 -14.69 -3.62 29.16
C ARG A 479 -13.87 -2.92 28.08
N SER A 480 -13.83 -1.61 28.10
CA SER A 480 -12.93 -0.84 27.24
C SER A 480 -11.49 -1.31 27.43
N PHE A 481 -10.76 -1.46 26.32
CA PHE A 481 -9.35 -1.85 26.29
C PHE A 481 -8.49 -0.59 26.08
N PRO A 482 -8.08 0.11 27.17
CA PRO A 482 -7.44 1.40 27.09
C PRO A 482 -5.99 1.29 26.63
N TRP A 483 -5.48 2.39 26.06
CA TRP A 483 -4.13 2.46 25.50
C TRP A 483 -3.04 2.10 26.51
N GLU A 484 -3.18 2.55 27.75
CA GLU A 484 -2.22 2.28 28.82
C GLU A 484 -2.06 0.78 29.08
N GLU A 485 -3.16 0.03 29.12
CA GLU A 485 -3.16 -1.42 29.28
C GLU A 485 -2.54 -2.11 28.07
N ILE A 486 -2.85 -1.65 26.86
CA ILE A 486 -2.27 -2.15 25.61
C ILE A 486 -0.75 -1.97 25.61
N GLN A 487 -0.27 -0.77 25.93
CA GLN A 487 1.16 -0.48 26.00
C GLN A 487 1.87 -1.34 27.05
N GLU A 488 1.28 -1.51 28.23
CA GLU A 488 1.86 -2.34 29.27
C GLU A 488 2.00 -3.80 28.81
N ARG A 489 0.98 -4.34 28.16
CA ARG A 489 1.02 -5.71 27.63
C ARG A 489 2.11 -5.87 26.56
N ILE A 490 2.20 -4.97 25.59
CA ILE A 490 3.24 -5.00 24.57
C ILE A 490 4.64 -4.90 25.19
N ALA A 491 4.81 -4.01 26.18
CA ALA A 491 6.08 -3.79 26.86
C ALA A 491 6.55 -5.02 27.68
N ARG A 492 5.65 -5.84 28.21
CA ARG A 492 5.99 -7.13 28.87
C ARG A 492 6.71 -8.08 27.92
N TRP A 493 6.39 -8.04 26.63
CA TRP A 493 7.02 -8.84 25.57
C TRP A 493 8.30 -8.19 25.03
N LYS A 494 8.74 -7.04 25.58
CA LYS A 494 9.93 -6.28 25.13
C LYS A 494 9.83 -5.85 23.65
N LEU A 495 8.64 -5.52 23.20
CA LEU A 495 8.37 -5.05 21.84
C LEU A 495 8.19 -3.53 21.84
N GLY A 496 8.82 -2.88 20.84
CA GLY A 496 8.82 -1.43 20.68
C GLY A 496 9.52 -0.67 21.81
N ARG A 497 9.66 0.64 21.61
CA ARG A 497 10.12 1.58 22.65
C ARG A 497 8.91 2.11 23.45
N ARG A 498 9.14 2.48 24.70
CA ARG A 498 8.11 3.09 25.54
C ARG A 498 7.88 4.56 25.23
#